data_9d5c94b0d93eca76a81385ac2abc8b19
#
_entry.id   9d5c94b0d93eca76a81385ac2abc8b19
#
_cell.length_a   1.000
_cell.length_b   1.000
_cell.length_c   1.000
_cell.angle_alpha   90.00
_cell.angle_beta   90.00
_cell.angle_gamma   90.00
#
_symmetry.space_group_name_H-M   'P 1'
#
loop_
_entity.id
_entity.type
_entity.pdbx_description
1 polymer ?
#
loop_
_entity_poly.entity_id
_entity_poly.type
_entity_poly.pdbx_seq_one_letter_code
_entity_poly.pdbx_strand_id
1 'polypeptide(L)'
;KRVQENARKILLRKIEDRANLFYKKFTEHDRGYKGNVKIGDDYTIEFDAGLNTSHEDRKKMSIINALLSLNQEAMNIYYPFISDAPTSNFDIDTSQKYLYGIKDIFKQSIIMTKDVDIHSESYKRLLDEGNVGRIYVLESNIFVPEGQEPEKHEVSTIVKVLK
;
A
#
# COMPACT_ATOMS: atom_id res chain seq x y z
N LYS A 1 -21.81 -23.53 -18.94
CA LYS A 1 -20.33 -23.62 -18.87
C LYS A 1 -19.67 -22.54 -19.70
N ARG A 2 -19.94 -22.42 -21.03
CA ARG A 2 -19.28 -21.44 -21.91
C ARG A 2 -19.47 -19.97 -21.49
N VAL A 3 -20.67 -19.60 -21.00
CA VAL A 3 -20.96 -18.23 -20.52
C VAL A 3 -20.18 -17.89 -19.26
N GLN A 4 -20.11 -18.81 -18.30
CA GLN A 4 -19.34 -18.62 -17.07
C GLN A 4 -17.84 -18.49 -17.35
N GLU A 5 -17.32 -19.29 -18.26
CA GLU A 5 -15.90 -19.21 -18.64
C GLU A 5 -15.56 -17.89 -19.34
N ASN A 6 -16.42 -17.42 -20.24
CA ASN A 6 -16.25 -16.12 -20.86
C ASN A 6 -16.33 -14.97 -19.84
N ALA A 7 -17.30 -15.03 -18.91
CA ALA A 7 -17.41 -14.02 -17.85
C ALA A 7 -16.16 -13.99 -16.97
N ARG A 8 -15.61 -15.16 -16.62
CA ARG A 8 -14.37 -15.30 -15.88
C ARG A 8 -13.20 -14.64 -16.61
N LYS A 9 -13.02 -14.94 -17.88
CA LYS A 9 -11.93 -14.35 -18.70
C LYS A 9 -12.04 -12.82 -18.81
N ILE A 10 -13.25 -12.31 -18.97
CA ILE A 10 -13.49 -10.86 -19.00
C ILE A 10 -13.13 -10.23 -17.66
N LEU A 11 -13.50 -10.85 -16.55
CA LEU A 11 -13.18 -10.36 -15.21
C LEU A 11 -11.66 -10.35 -14.97
N LEU A 12 -10.96 -11.44 -15.29
CA LEU A 12 -9.50 -11.53 -15.15
C LEU A 12 -8.79 -10.43 -15.95
N ARG A 13 -9.20 -10.21 -17.20
CA ARG A 13 -8.65 -9.11 -18.01
C ARG A 13 -8.88 -7.75 -17.39
N LYS A 14 -10.09 -7.48 -16.87
CA LYS A 14 -10.38 -6.20 -16.17
C LYS A 14 -9.48 -6.00 -14.96
N ILE A 15 -9.25 -7.07 -14.17
CA ILE A 15 -8.35 -7.01 -13.01
C ILE A 15 -6.92 -6.74 -13.48
N GLU A 16 -6.45 -7.47 -14.48
CA GLU A 16 -5.10 -7.32 -15.04
C GLU A 16 -4.86 -5.90 -15.58
N ASP A 17 -5.78 -5.40 -16.40
CA ASP A 17 -5.69 -4.04 -16.96
C ASP A 17 -5.65 -2.98 -15.84
N ARG A 18 -6.52 -3.10 -14.84
CA ARG A 18 -6.55 -2.18 -13.70
C ARG A 18 -5.29 -2.30 -12.84
N ALA A 19 -4.79 -3.50 -12.61
CA ALA A 19 -3.55 -3.74 -11.88
C ALA A 19 -2.34 -3.15 -12.61
N ASN A 20 -2.30 -3.25 -13.94
CA ASN A 20 -1.25 -2.62 -14.74
C ASN A 20 -1.25 -1.10 -14.64
N LEU A 21 -2.43 -0.46 -14.58
CA LEU A 21 -2.52 0.99 -14.35
C LEU A 21 -1.92 1.37 -12.99
N PHE A 22 -2.21 0.62 -11.93
CA PHE A 22 -1.65 0.89 -10.60
C PHE A 22 -0.16 0.57 -10.53
N TYR A 23 0.26 -0.55 -11.09
CA TYR A 23 1.67 -0.91 -11.14
C TYR A 23 2.52 0.15 -11.86
N LYS A 24 2.00 0.69 -12.96
CA LYS A 24 2.64 1.79 -13.68
C LYS A 24 2.81 3.01 -12.78
N LYS A 25 1.79 3.40 -12.01
CA LYS A 25 1.88 4.52 -11.05
C LYS A 25 2.95 4.26 -9.98
N PHE A 26 2.98 3.05 -9.41
CA PHE A 26 3.95 2.70 -8.36
C PHE A 26 5.38 2.58 -8.87
N THR A 27 5.58 2.45 -10.17
CA THR A 27 6.90 2.30 -10.80
C THR A 27 7.25 3.42 -11.76
N GLU A 28 6.49 4.49 -11.82
CA GLU A 28 6.62 5.55 -12.83
C GLU A 28 8.04 6.14 -12.90
N HIS A 29 8.69 6.28 -11.74
CA HIS A 29 10.02 6.88 -11.62
C HIS A 29 11.16 5.86 -11.63
N ASP A 30 10.86 4.57 -11.74
CA ASP A 30 11.90 3.56 -11.79
C ASP A 30 12.60 3.60 -13.15
N ARG A 31 13.90 3.47 -13.14
CA ARG A 31 14.72 3.35 -14.36
C ARG A 31 14.76 1.89 -14.81
N GLY A 32 14.69 1.66 -16.12
CA GLY A 32 14.79 0.33 -16.71
C GLY A 32 13.45 -0.37 -16.95
N TYR A 33 13.54 -1.66 -17.34
CA TYR A 33 12.36 -2.48 -17.61
C TYR A 33 11.64 -2.88 -16.32
N LYS A 34 10.34 -2.70 -16.31
CA LYS A 34 9.51 -2.89 -15.12
C LYS A 34 8.56 -4.09 -15.25
N GLY A 35 8.43 -4.62 -16.46
CA GLY A 35 7.47 -5.67 -16.76
C GLY A 35 6.01 -5.23 -16.64
N ASN A 36 5.12 -6.20 -16.71
CA ASN A 36 3.69 -6.02 -16.56
C ASN A 36 3.16 -7.00 -15.51
N VAL A 37 2.01 -6.66 -14.94
CA VAL A 37 1.20 -7.61 -14.19
C VAL A 37 0.49 -8.51 -15.17
N LYS A 38 0.63 -9.82 -14.99
CA LYS A 38 -0.09 -10.84 -15.75
C LYS A 38 -0.73 -11.83 -14.79
N ILE A 39 -1.94 -12.23 -15.11
CA ILE A 39 -2.71 -13.18 -14.32
C ILE A 39 -3.05 -14.37 -15.23
N GLY A 40 -2.54 -15.55 -14.89
CA GLY A 40 -2.84 -16.78 -15.59
C GLY A 40 -4.30 -17.22 -15.50
N ASP A 41 -4.71 -18.09 -16.40
CA ASP A 41 -6.08 -18.64 -16.39
C ASP A 41 -6.40 -19.46 -15.12
N ASP A 42 -5.37 -19.92 -14.41
CA ASP A 42 -5.42 -20.61 -13.13
C ASP A 42 -5.33 -19.67 -11.91
N TYR A 43 -5.42 -18.34 -12.13
CA TYR A 43 -5.24 -17.26 -11.15
C TYR A 43 -3.83 -17.12 -10.59
N THR A 44 -2.83 -17.74 -11.19
CA THR A 44 -1.42 -17.50 -10.83
C THR A 44 -1.00 -16.11 -11.27
N ILE A 45 -0.15 -15.47 -10.47
CA ILE A 45 0.49 -14.20 -10.82
C ILE A 45 1.81 -14.54 -11.49
N GLU A 46 1.98 -14.13 -12.74
CA GLU A 46 3.23 -14.31 -13.47
C GLU A 46 4.21 -13.19 -13.08
N PHE A 47 5.42 -13.60 -12.72
CA PHE A 47 6.52 -12.69 -12.43
C PHE A 47 7.57 -12.82 -13.55
N ASP A 48 8.03 -11.67 -14.05
CA ASP A 48 9.13 -11.67 -15.03
C ASP A 48 10.43 -12.10 -14.34
N ALA A 49 11.23 -12.91 -15.00
CA ALA A 49 12.52 -13.36 -14.50
C ALA A 49 13.46 -12.16 -14.23
N GLY A 50 14.14 -12.17 -13.09
CA GLY A 50 15.11 -11.14 -12.73
C GLY A 50 14.51 -9.88 -12.07
N LEU A 51 13.22 -9.85 -11.77
CA LEU A 51 12.66 -8.79 -10.91
C LEU A 51 13.09 -9.01 -9.45
N ASN A 52 13.35 -7.91 -8.76
CA ASN A 52 13.60 -7.95 -7.32
C ASN A 52 12.29 -8.06 -6.53
N THR A 53 12.39 -8.45 -5.26
CA THR A 53 11.26 -8.64 -4.34
C THR A 53 10.36 -7.39 -4.26
N SER A 54 10.93 -6.19 -4.31
CA SER A 54 10.17 -4.94 -4.28
C SER A 54 9.24 -4.80 -5.50
N HIS A 55 9.68 -5.22 -6.69
CA HIS A 55 8.82 -5.24 -7.87
C HIS A 55 7.70 -6.28 -7.78
N GLU A 56 8.02 -7.46 -7.25
CA GLU A 56 7.00 -8.50 -7.04
C GLU A 56 5.93 -8.05 -6.06
N ASP A 57 6.33 -7.43 -4.95
CA ASP A 57 5.39 -6.93 -3.95
C ASP A 57 4.54 -5.79 -4.50
N ARG A 58 5.11 -4.89 -5.31
CA ARG A 58 4.34 -3.86 -6.01
C ARG A 58 3.34 -4.44 -7.00
N LYS A 59 3.66 -5.53 -7.71
CA LYS A 59 2.70 -6.25 -8.57
C LYS A 59 1.56 -6.83 -7.74
N LYS A 60 1.86 -7.52 -6.64
CA LYS A 60 0.84 -8.06 -5.72
C LYS A 60 -0.08 -6.96 -5.18
N MET A 61 0.50 -5.86 -4.70
CA MET A 61 -0.27 -4.71 -4.20
C MET A 61 -1.13 -4.09 -5.29
N SER A 62 -0.64 -4.02 -6.51
CA SER A 62 -1.41 -3.51 -7.66
C SER A 62 -2.65 -4.36 -7.95
N ILE A 63 -2.53 -5.68 -7.83
CA ILE A 63 -3.67 -6.61 -7.99
C ILE A 63 -4.68 -6.43 -6.86
N ILE A 64 -4.23 -6.36 -5.60
CA ILE A 64 -5.11 -6.14 -4.46
C ILE A 64 -5.89 -4.83 -4.62
N ASN A 65 -5.19 -3.75 -4.97
CA ASN A 65 -5.81 -2.44 -5.19
C ASN A 65 -6.78 -2.47 -6.38
N ALA A 66 -6.47 -3.21 -7.45
CA ALA A 66 -7.37 -3.40 -8.59
C ALA A 66 -8.66 -4.09 -8.18
N LEU A 67 -8.57 -5.18 -7.43
CA LEU A 67 -9.72 -5.92 -6.92
C LEU A 67 -10.62 -5.03 -6.05
N LEU A 68 -10.02 -4.30 -5.10
CA LEU A 68 -10.76 -3.41 -4.20
C LEU A 68 -11.43 -2.28 -4.95
N SER A 69 -10.75 -1.62 -5.89
CA SER A 69 -11.32 -0.52 -6.67
C SER A 69 -12.47 -0.98 -7.59
N LEU A 70 -12.30 -2.13 -8.25
CA LEU A 70 -13.36 -2.70 -9.09
C LEU A 70 -14.59 -3.11 -8.28
N ASN A 71 -14.38 -3.62 -7.07
CA ASN A 71 -15.48 -3.96 -6.17
C ASN A 71 -16.24 -2.73 -5.69
N GLN A 72 -15.53 -1.65 -5.33
CA GLN A 72 -16.16 -0.37 -4.98
C GLN A 72 -16.99 0.20 -6.14
N GLU A 73 -16.45 0.18 -7.36
CA GLU A 73 -17.16 0.63 -8.56
C GLU A 73 -18.43 -0.21 -8.82
N ALA A 74 -18.30 -1.54 -8.74
CA ALA A 74 -19.42 -2.46 -9.03
C ALA A 74 -20.56 -2.33 -8.02
N MET A 75 -20.24 -2.10 -6.75
CA MET A 75 -21.22 -1.99 -5.67
C MET A 75 -21.71 -0.56 -5.45
N ASN A 76 -21.03 0.43 -6.05
CA ASN A 76 -21.22 1.86 -5.77
C ASN A 76 -21.13 2.20 -4.27
N ILE A 77 -20.28 1.46 -3.55
CA ILE A 77 -20.03 1.63 -2.12
C ILE A 77 -18.57 2.05 -1.94
N TYR A 78 -18.38 3.12 -1.20
CA TYR A 78 -17.05 3.61 -0.84
C TYR A 78 -16.76 3.30 0.62
N TYR A 79 -15.80 2.42 0.85
CA TYR A 79 -15.26 2.14 2.17
C TYR A 79 -13.80 2.56 2.25
N PRO A 80 -13.29 2.89 3.44
CA PRO A 80 -11.89 3.27 3.59
C PRO A 80 -10.97 2.10 3.27
N PHE A 81 -9.87 2.39 2.61
CA PHE A 81 -8.77 1.45 2.47
C PHE A 81 -7.94 1.49 3.75
N ILE A 82 -7.84 0.37 4.45
CA ILE A 82 -7.04 0.25 5.68
C ILE A 82 -5.93 -0.76 5.41
N SER A 83 -4.70 -0.35 5.64
CA SER A 83 -3.53 -1.21 5.43
C SER A 83 -2.51 -1.03 6.53
N ASP A 84 -2.03 -2.16 7.05
CA ASP A 84 -0.96 -2.23 8.03
C ASP A 84 0.35 -2.58 7.32
N ALA A 85 1.35 -1.76 7.53
CA ALA A 85 2.72 -1.88 7.01
C ALA A 85 2.83 -2.29 5.52
N PRO A 86 2.06 -1.66 4.59
CA PRO A 86 2.05 -2.07 3.17
C PRO A 86 3.40 -1.83 2.49
N THR A 87 4.26 -1.03 3.09
CA THR A 87 5.55 -0.59 2.55
C THR A 87 6.75 -1.24 3.22
N SER A 88 6.53 -2.25 4.06
CA SER A 88 7.60 -2.85 4.89
C SER A 88 8.78 -3.44 4.09
N ASN A 89 8.56 -3.79 2.83
CA ASN A 89 9.59 -4.33 1.93
C ASN A 89 10.08 -3.30 0.91
N PHE A 90 9.66 -2.04 1.03
CA PHE A 90 10.03 -0.98 0.11
C PHE A 90 11.13 -0.11 0.71
N ASP A 91 11.95 0.47 -0.14
CA ASP A 91 12.79 1.61 0.25
C ASP A 91 11.92 2.86 0.47
N ILE A 92 12.50 3.87 1.10
CA ILE A 92 11.79 5.11 1.48
C ILE A 92 11.15 5.79 0.26
N ASP A 93 11.86 5.86 -0.86
CA ASP A 93 11.39 6.52 -2.08
C ASP A 93 10.20 5.75 -2.71
N THR A 94 10.29 4.43 -2.76
CA THR A 94 9.21 3.55 -3.22
C THR A 94 8.00 3.61 -2.30
N SER A 95 8.22 3.65 -0.98
CA SER A 95 7.15 3.79 0.02
C SER A 95 6.33 5.05 -0.20
N GLN A 96 6.99 6.17 -0.45
CA GLN A 96 6.33 7.44 -0.73
C GLN A 96 5.50 7.39 -2.03
N LYS A 97 6.08 6.87 -3.10
CA LYS A 97 5.38 6.71 -4.38
C LYS A 97 4.12 5.86 -4.23
N TYR A 98 4.20 4.80 -3.43
CA TYR A 98 3.05 3.99 -3.09
C TYR A 98 1.98 4.80 -2.35
N LEU A 99 2.35 5.55 -1.32
CA LEU A 99 1.43 6.39 -0.56
C LEU A 99 0.76 7.45 -1.44
N TYR A 100 1.52 8.08 -2.34
CA TYR A 100 0.96 9.01 -3.33
C TYR A 100 -0.01 8.33 -4.30
N GLY A 101 0.31 7.14 -4.76
CA GLY A 101 -0.56 6.39 -5.68
C GLY A 101 -1.89 5.99 -5.05
N ILE A 102 -1.89 5.62 -3.77
CA ILE A 102 -3.09 5.17 -3.05
C ILE A 102 -4.16 6.26 -2.96
N LYS A 103 -3.79 7.53 -2.79
CA LYS A 103 -4.74 8.65 -2.72
C LYS A 103 -5.62 8.79 -3.96
N ASP A 104 -5.07 8.44 -5.11
CA ASP A 104 -5.76 8.51 -6.39
C ASP A 104 -6.71 7.34 -6.63
N ILE A 105 -6.57 6.28 -5.83
CA ILE A 105 -7.34 5.05 -5.95
C ILE A 105 -8.55 5.07 -5.02
N PHE A 106 -8.35 5.50 -3.79
CA PHE A 106 -9.36 5.46 -2.73
C PHE A 106 -9.69 6.86 -2.22
N LYS A 107 -10.98 7.11 -1.95
CA LYS A 107 -11.44 8.39 -1.39
C LYS A 107 -10.92 8.63 0.03
N GLN A 108 -10.69 7.56 0.78
CA GLN A 108 -10.11 7.59 2.10
C GLN A 108 -9.18 6.39 2.28
N SER A 109 -8.00 6.65 2.82
CA SER A 109 -7.02 5.62 3.16
C SER A 109 -6.49 5.85 4.56
N ILE A 110 -6.38 4.76 5.33
CA ILE A 110 -5.74 4.73 6.64
C ILE A 110 -4.55 3.78 6.51
N ILE A 111 -3.35 4.31 6.61
CA ILE A 111 -2.13 3.53 6.41
C ILE A 111 -1.29 3.62 7.67
N MET A 112 -1.01 2.47 8.25
CA MET A 112 -0.07 2.32 9.35
C MET A 112 1.29 1.97 8.77
N THR A 113 2.31 2.72 9.11
CA THR A 113 3.68 2.48 8.61
C THR A 113 4.71 2.98 9.62
N LYS A 114 5.85 2.30 9.66
CA LYS A 114 7.04 2.73 10.40
C LYS A 114 8.05 3.47 9.53
N ASP A 115 7.82 3.48 8.21
CA ASP A 115 8.81 3.89 7.22
C ASP A 115 8.76 5.39 6.89
N VAL A 116 7.91 6.14 7.58
CA VAL A 116 7.81 7.59 7.42
C VAL A 116 8.56 8.28 8.55
N ASP A 117 9.76 8.76 8.26
CA ASP A 117 10.48 9.64 9.17
C ASP A 117 9.86 11.03 9.15
N ILE A 118 9.25 11.43 10.28
CA ILE A 118 8.58 12.73 10.47
C ILE A 118 9.51 13.93 10.34
N HIS A 119 10.82 13.72 10.41
CA HIS A 119 11.83 14.77 10.26
C HIS A 119 12.39 14.87 8.82
N SER A 120 11.99 13.95 7.94
CA SER A 120 12.48 13.91 6.57
C SER A 120 11.87 14.98 5.67
N GLU A 121 12.61 15.38 4.64
CA GLU A 121 12.09 16.25 3.56
C GLU A 121 10.89 15.61 2.84
N SER A 122 10.89 14.32 2.78
CA SER A 122 9.82 13.50 2.19
C SER A 122 8.51 13.61 2.95
N TYR A 123 8.58 13.63 4.28
CA TYR A 123 7.43 13.87 5.13
C TYR A 123 6.88 15.28 4.94
N LYS A 124 7.74 16.29 4.85
CA LYS A 124 7.33 17.67 4.57
C LYS A 124 6.58 17.77 3.25
N ARG A 125 7.10 17.15 2.18
CA ARG A 125 6.39 17.09 0.90
C ARG A 125 5.03 16.44 1.00
N LEU A 126 4.92 15.33 1.73
CA LEU A 126 3.64 14.65 1.97
C LEU A 126 2.61 15.59 2.62
N LEU A 127 3.06 16.45 3.54
CA LEU A 127 2.21 17.46 4.18
C LEU A 127 1.86 18.61 3.25
N ASP A 128 2.85 19.14 2.53
CA ASP A 128 2.72 20.35 1.71
C ASP A 128 1.84 20.11 0.48
N GLU A 129 1.91 18.94 -0.13
CA GLU A 129 1.07 18.56 -1.26
C GLU A 129 -0.40 18.32 -0.88
N GLY A 130 -0.78 18.55 0.36
CA GLY A 130 -2.16 18.69 0.80
C GLY A 130 -2.99 17.42 0.85
N ASN A 131 -2.37 16.25 0.62
CA ASN A 131 -3.07 14.99 0.45
C ASN A 131 -3.26 14.19 1.76
N VAL A 132 -2.68 14.67 2.86
CA VAL A 132 -2.76 14.03 4.17
C VAL A 132 -3.72 14.80 5.06
N GLY A 133 -4.82 14.15 5.45
CA GLY A 133 -5.81 14.74 6.33
C GLY A 133 -5.39 14.77 7.79
N ARG A 134 -4.89 13.65 8.30
CA ARG A 134 -4.41 13.52 9.69
C ARG A 134 -3.22 12.57 9.79
N ILE A 135 -2.34 12.87 10.73
CA ILE A 135 -1.19 12.04 11.06
C ILE A 135 -1.20 11.76 12.56
N TYR A 136 -1.11 10.48 12.88
CA TYR A 136 -1.00 10.00 14.24
C TYR A 136 0.36 9.32 14.39
N VAL A 137 1.11 9.71 15.42
CA VAL A 137 2.34 9.03 15.81
C VAL A 137 2.06 8.20 17.04
N LEU A 138 2.39 6.92 16.96
CA LEU A 138 2.30 5.99 18.07
C LEU A 138 3.69 5.86 18.69
N GLU A 139 3.83 6.28 19.93
CA GLU A 139 5.08 6.15 20.69
C GLU A 139 4.87 5.17 21.83
N SER A 140 5.80 4.24 22.01
CA SER A 140 5.79 3.40 23.21
C SER A 140 6.33 4.20 24.39
N ASN A 141 5.57 4.27 25.46
CA ASN A 141 6.03 4.80 26.72
C ASN A 141 6.30 3.64 27.69
N ILE A 142 7.58 3.43 27.99
CA ILE A 142 7.99 2.43 28.97
C ILE A 142 8.18 3.17 30.29
N PHE A 143 7.25 2.98 31.21
CA PHE A 143 7.39 3.52 32.55
C PHE A 143 8.17 2.51 33.41
N VAL A 144 9.36 2.87 33.86
CA VAL A 144 10.19 2.09 34.77
C VAL A 144 10.05 2.75 36.16
N PRO A 145 9.36 2.14 37.14
CA PRO A 145 9.39 2.64 38.50
C PRO A 145 10.81 2.59 39.07
N GLU A 146 11.16 3.61 39.84
CA GLU A 146 12.47 3.71 40.47
C GLU A 146 12.76 2.46 41.34
N GLY A 147 13.85 1.73 41.02
CA GLY A 147 14.26 0.52 41.75
C GLY A 147 13.74 -0.81 41.24
N GLN A 148 13.07 -0.85 40.08
CA GLN A 148 12.62 -2.08 39.42
C GLN A 148 13.43 -2.39 38.15
N GLU A 149 13.60 -3.69 37.85
CA GLU A 149 14.30 -4.12 36.63
C GLU A 149 13.43 -3.95 35.37
N PRO A 150 14.03 -3.69 34.18
CA PRO A 150 13.31 -3.40 32.94
C PRO A 150 12.35 -4.45 32.40
N GLU A 151 12.36 -5.64 32.90
CA GLU A 151 11.62 -6.80 32.36
C GLU A 151 10.12 -6.88 32.70
N LYS A 152 9.60 -6.01 33.54
CA LYS A 152 8.21 -6.09 34.02
C LYS A 152 7.45 -4.77 33.89
N HIS A 153 7.51 -4.13 32.72
CA HIS A 153 6.95 -2.81 32.61
C HIS A 153 5.61 -2.80 31.88
N GLU A 154 4.70 -2.00 32.38
CA GLU A 154 3.51 -1.59 31.64
C GLU A 154 3.95 -0.71 30.46
N VAL A 155 3.82 -1.25 29.26
CA VAL A 155 4.03 -0.50 28.01
C VAL A 155 2.73 0.18 27.69
N SER A 156 2.69 1.51 27.81
CA SER A 156 1.59 2.31 27.31
C SER A 156 1.91 2.90 25.95
N THR A 157 0.90 3.04 25.10
CA THR A 157 1.04 3.69 23.80
C THR A 157 0.53 5.12 23.89
N ILE A 158 1.38 6.08 23.60
CA ILE A 158 1.00 7.49 23.47
C ILE A 158 0.66 7.76 22.01
N VAL A 159 -0.51 8.35 21.78
CA VAL A 159 -0.94 8.80 20.46
C VAL A 159 -0.76 10.30 20.37
N LYS A 160 0.13 10.75 19.49
CA LYS A 160 0.30 12.17 19.16
C LYS A 160 -0.36 12.48 17.83
N VAL A 161 -1.17 13.52 17.80
CA VAL A 161 -1.75 14.06 16.56
C VAL A 161 -0.83 15.17 16.07
N LEU A 162 -0.24 15.01 14.87
CA LEU A 162 0.67 15.99 14.28
C LEU A 162 -0.02 16.93 13.28
N LYS A 163 -1.18 16.52 12.74
CA LYS A 163 -2.00 17.31 11.81
C LYS A 163 -3.47 16.94 11.95
#